data_822305cdc46003cd56894ebe531f8f96
#
_entry.id   822305cdc46003cd56894ebe531f8f96
#
_cell.length_a   1.000
_cell.length_b   1.000
_cell.length_c   1.000
_cell.angle_alpha   90.00
_cell.angle_beta   90.00
_cell.angle_gamma   90.00
#
_symmetry.space_group_name_H-M   'P 1'
#
loop_
_entity.id
_entity.type
_entity.pdbx_description
1 polymer ?
#
loop_
_entity_poly.entity_id
_entity_poly.type
_entity_poly.pdbx_seq_one_letter_code
_entity_poly.pdbx_strand_id
1 'polypeptide(L)'
;MGGSSIETLRIIAMFMILAHHFIVHNGYDVPKLPLGPERIFFQLVMAGGGKVGVVIFFSISAWFFLDREQTIKSNLKRVWIMERELLFWSLILVTFYLVFDRADLSMKLMVKSVMPLSMGIWWYATAYAVFLALLPFLAKGLKALGRECHLALAATVLVIWGLTSFIPGMVRINDGFFGFIYLFILISAYKWHLQPLSAKQAWILTLIGISFFYYTQRLP
;
A
#
# COMPACT_ATOMS: atom_id res chain seq x y z
N MET A 1 -19.23 -12.75 -1.16
CA MET A 1 -18.79 -11.78 -2.19
C MET A 1 -18.17 -12.58 -3.31
N GLY A 2 -18.66 -12.44 -4.54
CA GLY A 2 -18.15 -13.19 -5.68
C GLY A 2 -16.69 -12.79 -5.98
N GLY A 3 -15.88 -13.76 -6.38
CA GLY A 3 -14.46 -13.53 -6.69
C GLY A 3 -14.24 -12.41 -7.72
N SER A 4 -15.17 -12.19 -8.64
CA SER A 4 -15.12 -11.13 -9.67
C SER A 4 -15.10 -9.71 -9.11
N SER A 5 -15.86 -9.41 -8.06
CA SER A 5 -15.90 -8.05 -7.46
C SER A 5 -14.58 -7.68 -6.78
N ILE A 6 -13.92 -8.64 -6.14
CA ILE A 6 -12.62 -8.43 -5.50
C ILE A 6 -11.52 -8.24 -6.55
N GLU A 7 -11.55 -9.03 -7.61
CA GLU A 7 -10.60 -8.87 -8.73
C GLU A 7 -10.80 -7.53 -9.44
N THR A 8 -12.03 -7.09 -9.65
CA THR A 8 -12.31 -5.75 -10.19
C THR A 8 -11.74 -4.65 -9.29
N LEU A 9 -11.94 -4.76 -7.97
CA LEU A 9 -11.39 -3.79 -7.01
C LEU A 9 -9.86 -3.78 -7.03
N ARG A 10 -9.22 -4.94 -7.19
CA ARG A 10 -7.77 -5.06 -7.32
C ARG A 10 -7.26 -4.38 -8.60
N ILE A 11 -7.95 -4.56 -9.72
CA ILE A 11 -7.61 -3.90 -10.99
C ILE A 11 -7.76 -2.38 -10.86
N ILE A 12 -8.86 -1.89 -10.26
CA ILE A 12 -9.05 -0.46 -10.00
C ILE A 12 -7.90 0.10 -9.15
N ALA A 13 -7.53 -0.59 -8.07
CA ALA A 13 -6.42 -0.17 -7.21
C ALA A 13 -5.09 -0.09 -7.97
N MET A 14 -4.82 -1.03 -8.88
CA MET A 14 -3.63 -0.99 -9.75
C MET A 14 -3.66 0.21 -10.70
N PHE A 15 -4.81 0.50 -11.33
CA PHE A 15 -4.95 1.70 -12.16
C PHE A 15 -4.72 2.99 -11.38
N MET A 16 -5.22 3.08 -10.14
CA MET A 16 -4.99 4.24 -9.27
C MET A 16 -3.48 4.43 -8.98
N ILE A 17 -2.77 3.34 -8.70
CA ILE A 17 -1.32 3.37 -8.47
C ILE A 17 -0.57 3.80 -9.74
N LEU A 18 -0.94 3.24 -10.89
CA LEU A 18 -0.33 3.55 -12.19
C LEU A 18 -0.54 5.03 -12.56
N ALA A 19 -1.77 5.54 -12.40
CA ALA A 19 -2.11 6.93 -12.65
C ALA A 19 -1.29 7.90 -11.79
N HIS A 20 -1.11 7.57 -10.50
CA HIS A 20 -0.25 8.34 -9.60
C HIS A 20 1.20 8.38 -10.08
N HIS A 21 1.77 7.23 -10.41
CA HIS A 21 3.16 7.17 -10.90
C HIS A 21 3.34 7.92 -12.22
N PHE A 22 2.35 7.85 -13.11
CA PHE A 22 2.37 8.62 -14.36
C PHE A 22 2.49 10.13 -14.10
N ILE A 23 1.70 10.67 -13.17
CA ILE A 23 1.76 12.10 -12.82
C ILE A 23 3.10 12.46 -12.16
N VAL A 24 3.53 11.68 -11.17
CA VAL A 24 4.72 12.01 -10.37
C VAL A 24 6.01 11.90 -11.17
N HIS A 25 6.11 10.93 -12.10
CA HIS A 25 7.35 10.69 -12.85
C HIS A 25 7.44 11.39 -14.19
N ASN A 26 6.36 11.99 -14.70
CA ASN A 26 6.38 12.72 -15.97
C ASN A 26 6.43 14.25 -15.83
N GLY A 27 6.77 14.75 -14.64
CA GLY A 27 7.01 16.16 -14.42
C GLY A 27 5.76 17.05 -14.49
N TYR A 28 4.57 16.50 -14.31
CA TYR A 28 3.34 17.27 -14.20
C TYR A 28 3.34 18.10 -12.93
N ASP A 29 3.50 19.42 -13.07
CA ASP A 29 3.43 20.35 -11.95
C ASP A 29 1.96 20.73 -11.68
N VAL A 30 1.22 19.77 -11.13
CA VAL A 30 -0.22 19.92 -10.86
C VAL A 30 -0.54 21.17 -10.02
N PRO A 31 0.25 21.56 -9.00
CA PRO A 31 0.01 22.78 -8.25
C PRO A 31 0.04 24.08 -9.08
N LYS A 32 0.77 24.09 -10.19
CA LYS A 32 0.86 25.27 -11.07
C LYS A 32 -0.28 25.36 -12.08
N LEU A 33 -1.09 24.32 -12.24
CA LEU A 33 -2.27 24.41 -13.12
C LEU A 33 -3.27 25.43 -12.55
N PRO A 34 -3.97 26.19 -13.42
CA PRO A 34 -5.03 27.08 -12.98
C PRO A 34 -6.13 26.30 -12.25
N LEU A 35 -6.78 26.97 -11.27
CA LEU A 35 -7.91 26.39 -10.56
C LEU A 35 -9.04 26.09 -11.54
N GLY A 36 -9.32 24.82 -11.79
CA GLY A 36 -10.33 24.36 -12.72
C GLY A 36 -10.56 22.86 -12.65
N PRO A 37 -11.49 22.30 -13.45
CA PRO A 37 -11.81 20.87 -13.47
C PRO A 37 -10.58 20.02 -13.77
N GLU A 38 -9.69 20.49 -14.62
CA GLU A 38 -8.46 19.79 -15.00
C GLU A 38 -7.52 19.61 -13.79
N ARG A 39 -7.22 20.71 -13.07
CA ARG A 39 -6.42 20.64 -11.84
C ARG A 39 -7.05 19.72 -10.80
N ILE A 40 -8.37 19.82 -10.61
CA ILE A 40 -9.11 18.98 -9.68
C ILE A 40 -8.95 17.51 -10.08
N PHE A 41 -9.11 17.17 -11.35
CA PHE A 41 -8.95 15.82 -11.84
C PHE A 41 -7.53 15.29 -11.58
N PHE A 42 -6.49 16.00 -12.00
CA PHE A 42 -5.12 15.54 -11.80
C PHE A 42 -4.74 15.45 -10.33
N GLN A 43 -5.14 16.41 -9.51
CA GLN A 43 -4.79 16.43 -8.08
C GLN A 43 -5.52 15.35 -7.29
N LEU A 44 -6.82 15.18 -7.50
CA LEU A 44 -7.66 14.31 -6.67
C LEU A 44 -7.74 12.89 -7.21
N VAL A 45 -7.94 12.73 -8.51
CA VAL A 45 -8.12 11.40 -9.11
C VAL A 45 -6.77 10.77 -9.42
N MET A 46 -5.90 11.48 -10.09
CA MET A 46 -4.63 10.91 -10.54
C MET A 46 -3.57 10.90 -9.43
N ALA A 47 -3.22 12.05 -8.87
CA ALA A 47 -2.15 12.12 -7.87
C ALA A 47 -2.58 11.55 -6.51
N GLY A 48 -3.79 11.88 -6.04
CA GLY A 48 -4.30 11.43 -4.75
C GLY A 48 -4.63 9.94 -4.70
N GLY A 49 -5.00 9.34 -5.84
CA GLY A 49 -5.41 7.95 -5.92
C GLY A 49 -4.33 6.92 -5.57
N GLY A 50 -3.05 7.26 -5.70
CA GLY A 50 -1.95 6.30 -5.55
C GLY A 50 -1.89 5.64 -4.17
N LYS A 51 -1.94 6.41 -3.10
CA LYS A 51 -1.94 5.89 -1.72
C LYS A 51 -3.21 5.09 -1.42
N VAL A 52 -4.36 5.56 -1.88
CA VAL A 52 -5.64 4.84 -1.73
C VAL A 52 -5.56 3.50 -2.46
N GLY A 53 -5.04 3.46 -3.67
CA GLY A 53 -4.81 2.23 -4.43
C GLY A 53 -3.90 1.25 -3.68
N VAL A 54 -2.79 1.71 -3.11
CA VAL A 54 -1.88 0.89 -2.29
C VAL A 54 -2.61 0.29 -1.07
N VAL A 55 -3.39 1.10 -0.35
CA VAL A 55 -4.16 0.64 0.81
C VAL A 55 -5.18 -0.42 0.42
N ILE A 56 -5.93 -0.21 -0.67
CA ILE A 56 -6.92 -1.18 -1.17
C ILE A 56 -6.22 -2.49 -1.57
N PHE A 57 -5.16 -2.41 -2.36
CA PHE A 57 -4.42 -3.57 -2.85
C PHE A 57 -3.83 -4.41 -1.72
N PHE A 58 -3.21 -3.74 -0.73
CA PHE A 58 -2.69 -4.39 0.46
C PHE A 58 -3.80 -5.01 1.31
N SER A 59 -4.90 -4.27 1.55
CA SER A 59 -6.02 -4.71 2.39
C SER A 59 -6.67 -5.98 1.85
N ILE A 60 -6.81 -6.09 0.52
CA ILE A 60 -7.30 -7.33 -0.11
C ILE A 60 -6.36 -8.49 0.22
N SER A 61 -5.05 -8.31 0.06
CA SER A 61 -4.07 -9.35 0.35
C SER A 61 -4.07 -9.74 1.84
N ALA A 62 -4.08 -8.75 2.74
CA ALA A 62 -4.14 -8.95 4.18
C ALA A 62 -5.39 -9.73 4.59
N TRP A 63 -6.54 -9.40 4.01
CA TRP A 63 -7.80 -10.08 4.27
C TRP A 63 -7.72 -11.59 4.00
N PHE A 64 -7.15 -11.97 2.86
CA PHE A 64 -7.00 -13.39 2.49
C PHE A 64 -5.91 -14.11 3.28
N PHE A 65 -4.88 -13.42 3.75
CA PHE A 65 -3.87 -14.02 4.61
C PHE A 65 -4.45 -14.46 5.96
N LEU A 66 -5.47 -13.78 6.46
CA LEU A 66 -6.12 -14.11 7.72
C LEU A 66 -6.98 -15.39 7.66
N ASP A 67 -7.34 -15.87 6.46
CA ASP A 67 -8.09 -17.11 6.26
C ASP A 67 -7.21 -18.37 6.25
N ARG A 68 -5.90 -18.18 6.19
CA ARG A 68 -4.95 -19.30 6.05
C ARG A 68 -3.93 -19.27 7.17
N GLU A 69 -3.47 -20.46 7.55
CA GLU A 69 -2.33 -20.55 8.44
C GLU A 69 -1.08 -19.98 7.76
N GLN A 70 -0.39 -19.09 8.48
CA GLN A 70 0.80 -18.43 7.99
C GLN A 70 2.04 -19.14 8.53
N THR A 71 2.78 -19.83 7.66
CA THR A 71 4.04 -20.49 8.03
C THR A 71 5.24 -19.72 7.47
N ILE A 72 6.39 -19.79 8.16
CA ILE A 72 7.63 -19.17 7.71
C ILE A 72 7.98 -19.67 6.31
N LYS A 73 7.94 -20.99 6.08
CA LYS A 73 8.26 -21.60 4.78
C LYS A 73 7.37 -21.06 3.65
N SER A 74 6.05 -20.97 3.86
CA SER A 74 5.12 -20.50 2.83
C SER A 74 5.34 -19.02 2.50
N ASN A 75 5.62 -18.18 3.49
CA ASN A 75 5.85 -16.76 3.29
C ASN A 75 7.22 -16.46 2.66
N LEU A 76 8.28 -17.13 3.08
CA LEU A 76 9.58 -17.01 2.42
C LEU A 76 9.52 -17.50 0.95
N LYS A 77 8.73 -18.54 0.65
CA LYS A 77 8.49 -18.94 -0.75
C LYS A 77 7.83 -17.83 -1.56
N ARG A 78 6.86 -17.09 -1.00
CA ARG A 78 6.23 -15.92 -1.66
C ARG A 78 7.24 -14.79 -1.89
N VAL A 79 8.08 -14.48 -0.90
CA VAL A 79 9.16 -13.50 -1.03
C VAL A 79 10.11 -13.91 -2.15
N TRP A 80 10.51 -15.19 -2.21
CA TRP A 80 11.39 -15.70 -3.26
C TRP A 80 10.77 -15.61 -4.67
N ILE A 81 9.48 -15.94 -4.80
CA ILE A 81 8.77 -15.80 -6.09
C ILE A 81 8.79 -14.34 -6.53
N MET A 82 8.48 -13.42 -5.63
CA MET A 82 8.46 -11.97 -5.92
C MET A 82 9.86 -11.46 -6.28
N GLU A 83 10.92 -11.89 -5.57
CA GLU A 83 12.30 -11.54 -5.91
C GLU A 83 12.66 -11.95 -7.33
N ARG A 84 12.31 -13.17 -7.73
CA ARG A 84 12.59 -13.67 -9.09
C ARG A 84 11.87 -12.87 -10.17
N GLU A 85 10.61 -12.50 -9.93
CA GLU A 85 9.84 -11.68 -10.88
C GLU A 85 10.46 -10.28 -11.02
N LEU A 86 10.82 -9.66 -9.90
CA LEU A 86 11.44 -8.35 -9.90
C LEU A 86 12.85 -8.38 -10.51
N LEU A 87 13.61 -9.43 -10.23
CA LEU A 87 14.93 -9.64 -10.85
C LEU A 87 14.81 -9.74 -12.37
N PHE A 88 13.85 -10.52 -12.86
CA PHE A 88 13.59 -10.65 -14.30
C PHE A 88 13.34 -9.28 -14.96
N TRP A 89 12.42 -8.49 -14.40
CA TRP A 89 12.10 -7.16 -14.93
C TRP A 89 13.25 -6.16 -14.77
N SER A 90 13.99 -6.23 -13.66
CA SER A 90 15.16 -5.39 -13.44
C SER A 90 16.27 -5.68 -14.45
N LEU A 91 16.50 -6.95 -14.79
CA LEU A 91 17.49 -7.34 -15.79
C LEU A 91 17.06 -6.90 -17.21
N ILE A 92 15.76 -6.98 -17.54
CA ILE A 92 15.24 -6.44 -18.81
C ILE A 92 15.51 -4.94 -18.88
N LEU A 93 15.22 -4.20 -17.81
CA LEU A 93 15.46 -2.77 -17.76
C LEU A 93 16.94 -2.42 -17.94
N VAL A 94 17.84 -3.11 -17.26
CA VAL A 94 19.30 -2.92 -17.43
C VAL A 94 19.72 -3.22 -18.87
N THR A 95 19.20 -4.31 -19.45
CA THR A 95 19.49 -4.67 -20.85
C THR A 95 19.01 -3.59 -21.82
N PHE A 96 17.83 -3.03 -21.57
CA PHE A 96 17.30 -1.92 -22.35
C PHE A 96 18.24 -0.71 -22.31
N TYR A 97 18.68 -0.28 -21.11
CA TYR A 97 19.63 0.82 -20.97
C TYR A 97 20.98 0.51 -21.63
N LEU A 98 21.47 -0.72 -21.52
CA LEU A 98 22.72 -1.12 -22.17
C LEU A 98 22.68 -1.01 -23.72
N VAL A 99 21.51 -1.24 -24.30
CA VAL A 99 21.32 -1.21 -25.75
C VAL A 99 21.00 0.19 -26.26
N PHE A 100 20.12 0.91 -25.59
CA PHE A 100 19.49 2.13 -26.12
C PHE A 100 19.99 3.41 -25.45
N ASP A 101 20.45 3.36 -24.19
CA ASP A 101 20.79 4.55 -23.44
C ASP A 101 21.85 4.27 -22.34
N ARG A 102 23.07 4.00 -22.80
CA ARG A 102 24.18 3.70 -21.89
C ARG A 102 24.60 4.87 -21.00
N ALA A 103 24.29 6.10 -21.40
CA ALA A 103 24.67 7.29 -20.66
C ALA A 103 23.94 7.36 -19.31
N ASP A 104 22.70 6.90 -19.25
CA ASP A 104 21.87 6.91 -18.03
C ASP A 104 22.09 5.64 -17.18
N LEU A 105 22.86 4.66 -17.65
CA LEU A 105 23.16 3.45 -16.91
C LEU A 105 24.28 3.66 -15.90
N SER A 106 23.93 3.91 -14.65
CA SER A 106 24.93 4.02 -13.58
C SER A 106 25.31 2.63 -13.02
N MET A 107 26.58 2.49 -12.54
CA MET A 107 27.02 1.30 -11.81
C MET A 107 26.10 1.00 -10.61
N LYS A 108 25.65 2.05 -9.92
CA LYS A 108 24.70 1.94 -8.81
C LYS A 108 23.37 1.29 -9.23
N LEU A 109 22.85 1.64 -10.40
CA LEU A 109 21.63 1.04 -10.94
C LEU A 109 21.85 -0.43 -11.29
N MET A 110 22.95 -0.79 -11.90
CA MET A 110 23.31 -2.18 -12.22
C MET A 110 23.38 -3.04 -10.94
N VAL A 111 24.11 -2.59 -9.93
CA VAL A 111 24.24 -3.31 -8.65
C VAL A 111 22.87 -3.47 -7.98
N LYS A 112 22.07 -2.42 -7.93
CA LYS A 112 20.71 -2.49 -7.38
C LYS A 112 19.80 -3.46 -8.12
N SER A 113 19.96 -3.58 -9.42
CA SER A 113 19.12 -4.44 -10.26
C SER A 113 19.36 -5.94 -10.07
N VAL A 114 20.51 -6.33 -9.48
CA VAL A 114 20.81 -7.73 -9.15
C VAL A 114 20.08 -8.21 -7.89
N MET A 115 19.75 -7.29 -6.98
CA MET A 115 18.99 -7.58 -5.74
C MET A 115 17.88 -6.54 -5.52
N PRO A 116 16.87 -6.50 -6.38
CA PRO A 116 15.92 -5.39 -6.43
C PRO A 116 15.12 -5.19 -5.15
N LEU A 117 14.73 -6.25 -4.44
CA LEU A 117 14.05 -6.14 -3.15
C LEU A 117 14.97 -5.60 -2.07
N SER A 118 16.16 -6.20 -1.92
CA SER A 118 17.10 -5.85 -0.86
C SER A 118 17.67 -4.45 -1.02
N MET A 119 17.82 -3.97 -2.25
CA MET A 119 18.33 -2.63 -2.57
C MET A 119 17.25 -1.55 -2.67
N GLY A 120 15.98 -1.91 -2.45
CA GLY A 120 14.88 -0.97 -2.34
C GLY A 120 14.57 -0.20 -3.63
N ILE A 121 14.79 -0.80 -4.82
CA ILE A 121 14.38 -0.18 -6.09
C ILE A 121 12.88 0.05 -6.12
N TRP A 122 12.14 -0.94 -5.63
CA TRP A 122 10.67 -0.94 -5.57
C TRP A 122 10.23 -0.88 -4.12
N TRP A 123 10.06 0.32 -3.57
CA TRP A 123 9.76 0.53 -2.16
C TRP A 123 8.59 -0.32 -1.65
N TYR A 124 7.51 -0.43 -2.45
CA TYR A 124 6.34 -1.24 -2.10
C TYR A 124 6.69 -2.72 -1.98
N ALA A 125 7.38 -3.26 -2.97
CA ALA A 125 7.77 -4.66 -3.01
C ALA A 125 8.72 -5.02 -1.86
N THR A 126 9.68 -4.13 -1.55
CA THR A 126 10.60 -4.29 -0.42
C THR A 126 9.82 -4.29 0.91
N ALA A 127 8.96 -3.31 1.14
CA ALA A 127 8.16 -3.23 2.35
C ALA A 127 7.21 -4.42 2.49
N TYR A 128 6.63 -4.87 1.38
CA TYR A 128 5.74 -6.03 1.35
C TYR A 128 6.49 -7.35 1.59
N ALA A 129 7.73 -7.51 1.08
CA ALA A 129 8.56 -8.67 1.35
C ALA A 129 8.90 -8.78 2.84
N VAL A 130 9.29 -7.66 3.47
CA VAL A 130 9.54 -7.60 4.91
C VAL A 130 8.27 -7.95 5.69
N PHE A 131 7.13 -7.40 5.29
CA PHE A 131 5.84 -7.76 5.87
C PHE A 131 5.55 -9.26 5.76
N LEU A 132 5.72 -9.87 4.58
CA LEU A 132 5.52 -11.31 4.38
C LEU A 132 6.43 -12.16 5.25
N ALA A 133 7.69 -11.76 5.43
CA ALA A 133 8.63 -12.48 6.29
C ALA A 133 8.20 -12.44 7.77
N LEU A 134 7.62 -11.33 8.22
CA LEU A 134 7.13 -11.17 9.58
C LEU A 134 5.69 -11.65 9.80
N LEU A 135 4.93 -11.85 8.74
CA LEU A 135 3.51 -12.21 8.80
C LEU A 135 3.18 -13.43 9.69
N PRO A 136 3.97 -14.53 9.69
CA PRO A 136 3.69 -15.67 10.58
C PRO A 136 3.73 -15.31 12.06
N PHE A 137 4.68 -14.46 12.44
CA PHE A 137 4.84 -13.98 13.82
C PHE A 137 3.76 -13.00 14.19
N LEU A 138 3.45 -12.04 13.31
CA LEU A 138 2.39 -11.05 13.51
C LEU A 138 1.02 -11.74 13.66
N ALA A 139 0.67 -12.64 12.75
CA ALA A 139 -0.61 -13.33 12.79
C ALA A 139 -0.75 -14.19 14.06
N LYS A 140 0.29 -14.91 14.46
CA LYS A 140 0.30 -15.72 15.67
C LYS A 140 0.25 -14.84 16.94
N GLY A 141 1.04 -13.77 16.99
CA GLY A 141 1.08 -12.84 18.11
C GLY A 141 -0.27 -12.14 18.33
N LEU A 142 -0.88 -11.62 17.27
CA LEU A 142 -2.18 -10.96 17.35
C LEU A 142 -3.31 -11.90 17.79
N LYS A 143 -3.28 -13.17 17.34
CA LYS A 143 -4.23 -14.18 17.84
C LYS A 143 -4.03 -14.48 19.33
N ALA A 144 -2.80 -14.50 19.80
CA ALA A 144 -2.47 -14.78 21.20
C ALA A 144 -2.88 -13.66 22.18
N LEU A 145 -3.05 -12.41 21.70
CA LEU A 145 -3.51 -11.28 22.54
C LEU A 145 -4.93 -11.47 23.06
N GLY A 146 -5.76 -12.28 22.40
CA GLY A 146 -7.18 -12.35 22.68
C GLY A 146 -7.95 -11.10 22.24
N ARG A 147 -9.29 -11.14 22.38
CA ARG A 147 -10.17 -10.10 21.84
C ARG A 147 -9.91 -8.71 22.42
N GLU A 148 -9.88 -8.61 23.75
CA GLU A 148 -9.80 -7.30 24.42
C GLU A 148 -8.49 -6.58 24.14
N CYS A 149 -7.37 -7.26 24.33
CA CYS A 149 -6.05 -6.67 24.08
C CYS A 149 -5.84 -6.35 22.60
N HIS A 150 -6.36 -7.19 21.68
CA HIS A 150 -6.24 -6.92 20.25
C HIS A 150 -7.07 -5.71 19.81
N LEU A 151 -8.30 -5.55 20.34
CA LEU A 151 -9.13 -4.35 20.09
C LEU A 151 -8.51 -3.09 20.70
N ALA A 152 -7.95 -3.20 21.92
CA ALA A 152 -7.23 -2.08 22.55
C ALA A 152 -6.00 -1.68 21.71
N LEU A 153 -5.21 -2.65 21.22
CA LEU A 153 -4.09 -2.38 20.31
C LEU A 153 -4.56 -1.70 19.02
N ALA A 154 -5.64 -2.19 18.40
CA ALA A 154 -6.20 -1.60 17.19
C ALA A 154 -6.66 -0.15 17.43
N ALA A 155 -7.33 0.13 18.54
CA ALA A 155 -7.72 1.48 18.92
C ALA A 155 -6.51 2.39 19.17
N THR A 156 -5.47 1.88 19.84
CA THR A 156 -4.24 2.62 20.12
C THR A 156 -3.53 3.01 18.82
N VAL A 157 -3.32 2.06 17.91
CA VAL A 157 -2.65 2.36 16.64
C VAL A 157 -3.51 3.24 15.74
N LEU A 158 -4.85 3.13 15.80
CA LEU A 158 -5.75 4.02 15.08
C LEU A 158 -5.62 5.47 15.56
N VAL A 159 -5.49 5.69 16.87
CA VAL A 159 -5.27 7.02 17.43
C VAL A 159 -3.88 7.53 17.04
N ILE A 160 -2.83 6.76 17.33
CA ILE A 160 -1.43 7.21 17.16
C ILE A 160 -1.07 7.42 15.67
N TRP A 161 -1.53 6.55 14.78
CA TRP A 161 -1.19 6.63 13.35
C TRP A 161 -2.30 7.19 12.48
N GLY A 162 -3.54 6.82 12.77
CA GLY A 162 -4.68 7.25 11.98
C GLY A 162 -5.00 8.70 12.23
N LEU A 163 -5.42 9.04 13.45
CA LEU A 163 -5.94 10.38 13.76
C LEU A 163 -4.85 11.46 13.78
N THR A 164 -3.65 11.15 14.26
CA THR A 164 -2.55 12.14 14.28
C THR A 164 -2.08 12.56 12.88
N SER A 165 -2.26 11.69 11.87
CA SER A 165 -1.94 12.01 10.49
C SER A 165 -2.75 13.19 9.92
N PHE A 166 -3.86 13.54 10.57
CA PHE A 166 -4.74 14.64 10.19
C PHE A 166 -4.50 15.94 10.96
N ILE A 167 -3.60 15.91 11.94
CA ILE A 167 -3.29 17.10 12.74
C ILE A 167 -2.06 17.78 12.12
N PRO A 168 -2.20 19.03 11.64
CA PRO A 168 -1.06 19.78 11.12
C PRO A 168 0.08 19.89 12.15
N GLY A 169 1.31 19.70 11.72
CA GLY A 169 2.49 19.79 12.58
C GLY A 169 2.82 18.53 13.40
N MET A 170 1.96 17.52 13.42
CA MET A 170 2.32 16.23 14.01
C MET A 170 3.18 15.38 13.08
N VAL A 171 4.08 14.60 13.67
CA VAL A 171 4.95 13.69 12.94
C VAL A 171 4.10 12.62 12.25
N ARG A 172 4.17 12.61 10.91
CA ARG A 172 3.56 11.54 10.12
C ARG A 172 4.46 10.32 10.16
N ILE A 173 3.92 9.19 10.55
CA ILE A 173 4.67 7.94 10.54
C ILE A 173 4.77 7.45 9.09
N ASN A 174 5.97 7.02 8.71
CA ASN A 174 6.30 6.63 7.35
C ASN A 174 5.33 5.56 6.83
N ASP A 175 4.81 5.79 5.63
CA ASP A 175 3.80 4.99 4.95
C ASP A 175 4.29 3.61 4.46
N GLY A 176 5.57 3.31 4.59
CA GLY A 176 6.15 2.07 4.10
C GLY A 176 5.72 0.83 4.89
N PHE A 177 6.70 0.10 5.39
CA PHE A 177 6.50 -1.15 6.14
C PHE A 177 5.58 -0.98 7.37
N PHE A 178 5.72 0.10 8.13
CA PHE A 178 4.87 0.37 9.30
C PHE A 178 3.40 0.58 8.93
N GLY A 179 3.12 1.18 7.77
CA GLY A 179 1.77 1.31 7.24
C GLY A 179 1.10 -0.05 7.00
N PHE A 180 1.86 -1.05 6.54
CA PHE A 180 1.34 -2.42 6.37
C PHE A 180 1.05 -3.10 7.70
N ILE A 181 1.90 -2.94 8.71
CA ILE A 181 1.63 -3.46 10.07
C ILE A 181 0.37 -2.80 10.64
N TYR A 182 0.26 -1.49 10.55
CA TYR A 182 -0.90 -0.72 10.97
C TYR A 182 -2.20 -1.26 10.35
N LEU A 183 -2.24 -1.35 9.03
CA LEU A 183 -3.40 -1.88 8.31
C LEU A 183 -3.71 -3.32 8.70
N PHE A 184 -2.68 -4.16 8.85
CA PHE A 184 -2.86 -5.56 9.22
C PHE A 184 -3.46 -5.72 10.62
N ILE A 185 -3.04 -4.91 11.59
CA ILE A 185 -3.63 -4.89 12.95
C ILE A 185 -5.10 -4.51 12.88
N LEU A 186 -5.45 -3.45 12.15
CA LEU A 186 -6.83 -3.01 12.02
C LEU A 186 -7.72 -4.03 11.31
N ILE A 187 -7.24 -4.58 10.18
CA ILE A 187 -7.98 -5.56 9.38
C ILE A 187 -8.18 -6.85 10.16
N SER A 188 -7.17 -7.34 10.88
CA SER A 188 -7.28 -8.55 11.70
C SER A 188 -8.22 -8.35 12.89
N ALA A 189 -8.14 -7.20 13.57
CA ALA A 189 -9.07 -6.86 14.64
C ALA A 189 -10.52 -6.81 14.16
N TYR A 190 -10.75 -6.17 13.01
CA TYR A 190 -12.08 -6.14 12.40
C TYR A 190 -12.56 -7.55 12.03
N LYS A 191 -11.75 -8.32 11.30
CA LYS A 191 -12.15 -9.62 10.76
C LYS A 191 -12.40 -10.67 11.85
N TRP A 192 -11.63 -10.65 12.92
CA TRP A 192 -11.73 -11.68 13.96
C TRP A 192 -12.69 -11.35 15.10
N HIS A 193 -12.92 -10.06 15.38
CA HIS A 193 -13.60 -9.66 16.61
C HIS A 193 -14.85 -8.81 16.42
N LEU A 194 -15.04 -8.19 15.24
CA LEU A 194 -16.16 -7.32 14.97
C LEU A 194 -17.20 -7.97 14.05
N GLN A 195 -18.42 -7.51 14.15
CA GLN A 195 -19.50 -7.92 13.25
C GLN A 195 -19.30 -7.26 11.88
N PRO A 196 -19.60 -7.97 10.77
CA PRO A 196 -19.55 -7.38 9.44
C PRO A 196 -20.42 -6.14 9.34
N LEU A 197 -19.90 -5.08 8.74
CA LEU A 197 -20.67 -3.88 8.46
C LEU A 197 -21.81 -4.18 7.48
N SER A 198 -22.98 -3.63 7.76
CA SER A 198 -24.06 -3.61 6.76
C SER A 198 -23.64 -2.78 5.54
N ALA A 199 -24.23 -3.06 4.37
CA ALA A 199 -23.94 -2.31 3.16
C ALA A 199 -24.13 -0.79 3.36
N LYS A 200 -25.20 -0.39 4.09
CA LYS A 200 -25.45 1.02 4.42
C LYS A 200 -24.33 1.66 5.24
N GLN A 201 -23.86 0.97 6.29
CA GLN A 201 -22.75 1.46 7.12
C GLN A 201 -21.44 1.56 6.31
N ALA A 202 -21.15 0.55 5.48
CA ALA A 202 -19.98 0.56 4.61
C ALA A 202 -19.99 1.76 3.65
N TRP A 203 -21.14 2.04 3.01
CA TRP A 203 -21.29 3.20 2.13
C TRP A 203 -21.14 4.53 2.87
N ILE A 204 -21.74 4.67 4.05
CA ILE A 204 -21.60 5.89 4.88
C ILE A 204 -20.12 6.14 5.22
N LEU A 205 -19.42 5.12 5.72
CA LEU A 205 -18.01 5.23 6.06
C LEU A 205 -17.14 5.55 4.84
N THR A 206 -17.45 4.96 3.68
CA THR A 206 -16.75 5.26 2.41
C THR A 206 -16.95 6.73 2.02
N LEU A 207 -18.17 7.24 2.07
CA LEU A 207 -18.47 8.64 1.75
C LEU A 207 -17.78 9.62 2.72
N ILE A 208 -17.80 9.31 4.02
CA ILE A 208 -17.06 10.09 5.03
C ILE A 208 -15.55 10.08 4.71
N GLY A 209 -14.98 8.92 4.42
CA GLY A 209 -13.57 8.79 4.09
C GLY A 209 -13.19 9.58 2.83
N ILE A 210 -13.99 9.51 1.79
CA ILE A 210 -13.81 10.28 0.56
C ILE A 210 -13.89 11.79 0.86
N SER A 211 -14.94 12.23 1.55
CA SER A 211 -15.12 13.66 1.90
C SER A 211 -13.95 14.19 2.72
N PHE A 212 -13.47 13.40 3.66
CA PHE A 212 -12.33 13.75 4.49
C PHE A 212 -11.02 13.79 3.70
N PHE A 213 -10.79 12.84 2.83
CA PHE A 213 -9.65 12.83 1.91
C PHE A 213 -9.61 14.10 1.05
N TYR A 214 -10.74 14.50 0.46
CA TYR A 214 -10.84 15.73 -0.32
C TYR A 214 -10.60 16.98 0.52
N TYR A 215 -11.08 17.00 1.76
CA TYR A 215 -10.84 18.11 2.67
C TYR A 215 -9.35 18.30 2.97
N THR A 216 -8.63 17.21 3.26
CA THR A 216 -7.20 17.26 3.59
C THR A 216 -6.31 17.64 2.40
N GLN A 217 -6.75 17.40 1.16
CA GLN A 217 -6.03 17.81 -0.04
C GLN A 217 -6.19 19.32 -0.37
N ARG A 218 -7.15 19.99 0.25
CA ARG A 218 -7.38 21.44 0.05
C ARG A 218 -6.59 22.33 1.03
N LEU A 219 -6.03 21.74 2.09
CA LEU A 219 -5.19 22.48 3.02
C LEU A 219 -3.80 22.63 2.41
N PRO A 220 -3.30 23.88 2.26
CA PRO A 220 -2.00 24.19 1.65
C PRO A 220 -0.84 23.63 2.48
#